data_9b24a7d8f254ae0a57609b8d3bbf4f9f
#
_entry.id   9b24a7d8f254ae0a57609b8d3bbf4f9f
#
_cell.length_a   1.000
_cell.length_b   1.000
_cell.length_c   1.000
_cell.angle_alpha   90.00
_cell.angle_beta   90.00
_cell.angle_gamma   90.00
#
_symmetry.space_group_name_H-M   'P 1'
#
loop_
_entity.id
_entity.type
_entity.pdbx_description
1 polymer ?
#
loop_
_entity_poly.entity_id
_entity_poly.type
_entity_poly.pdbx_seq_one_letter_code
_entity_poly.pdbx_strand_id
1 'polypeptide(L)'
;MDNKQILKNTNYNNLKVNVHWTTNKDLIKYVSISKTNPASLAEINNTFINVKITPNQSGNAVVTLHNGSIANPVYWSWHIWVTDSEVKTVRYVTAEPNTAAYNYINYVAKDHVIDSEFMDRNLGALDAFPSVVNTKSPSVQELNKIKVSGGMQYQWGRKDPIPSFINPDGSSYSIYLGNTNATGQVSYTELNSGNYESRFVVPYNNYANNVVSTDKISDKVSKVLSYSVKNPLVFMIPSKQVIRHKNTTAYTNGMDWLIDQANIASDRWGRADRKSPFDPCPEGWRVPDASHVDISTGRDFGRSPWGKRDWAEWKGLQEWYNIQKYFKGEPVITPKNQFLGYVFEDKGYYIGNYPFTGARGYRSVPYGGAITSKVNERHMGVWTSAMGDALLGRPRALVIDKDNGAMSMFENYLDPYFAMNCRCVKIKTTADGKQEGAIPRLPIPKYTVAKPAKPLAVNTVQNMLKEEKTLKAYPNPVTDILMIDGEPGKEYFYQLYDKNGKMLKEGKFVNNQINISNLLPDIYLIRINNSKEAIKIIKK
;
A
#
# COMPACT_ATOMS: atom_id res chain seq x y z
N MET A 1 -12.21 -8.41 -7.80
CA MET A 1 -13.55 -7.92 -7.42
C MET A 1 -13.67 -6.46 -7.83
N ASP A 2 -14.75 -6.14 -8.52
CA ASP A 2 -15.06 -4.75 -8.85
C ASP A 2 -15.56 -4.04 -7.59
N ASN A 3 -14.97 -2.88 -7.23
CA ASN A 3 -15.42 -2.03 -6.11
C ASN A 3 -16.93 -1.77 -6.13
N LYS A 4 -17.56 -1.85 -7.30
CA LYS A 4 -19.01 -1.72 -7.47
C LYS A 4 -19.81 -2.81 -6.74
N GLN A 5 -19.27 -4.00 -6.49
CA GLN A 5 -20.03 -5.07 -5.84
C GLN A 5 -20.11 -4.90 -4.32
N ILE A 6 -19.11 -4.32 -3.69
CA ILE A 6 -19.15 -4.02 -2.24
C ILE A 6 -20.22 -2.97 -1.96
N LEU A 7 -20.47 -2.06 -2.90
CA LEU A 7 -21.38 -0.92 -2.75
C LEU A 7 -22.80 -1.20 -3.27
N LYS A 8 -23.00 -2.18 -4.15
CA LYS A 8 -24.29 -2.39 -4.85
C LYS A 8 -25.47 -2.82 -3.96
N ASN A 9 -25.22 -3.43 -2.81
CA ASN A 9 -26.26 -3.98 -1.93
C ASN A 9 -26.32 -3.29 -0.57
N THR A 10 -25.79 -2.07 -0.47
CA THR A 10 -25.64 -1.41 0.82
C THR A 10 -26.70 -0.34 0.98
N ASN A 11 -27.50 -0.47 2.01
CA ASN A 11 -28.36 0.61 2.46
C ASN A 11 -27.46 1.63 3.17
N TYR A 12 -27.16 2.74 2.52
CA TYR A 12 -26.22 3.77 2.98
C TYR A 12 -26.79 4.70 4.05
N ASN A 13 -27.70 4.18 4.85
CA ASN A 13 -28.31 4.95 5.90
C ASN A 13 -27.40 5.00 7.13
N ASN A 14 -27.12 6.21 7.60
CA ASN A 14 -26.38 6.43 8.84
C ASN A 14 -24.95 5.87 8.85
N LEU A 15 -24.17 6.22 7.81
CA LEU A 15 -22.75 5.86 7.75
C LEU A 15 -21.98 6.41 8.94
N LYS A 16 -21.12 5.58 9.52
CA LYS A 16 -20.24 5.89 10.64
C LYS A 16 -18.79 5.61 10.29
N VAL A 17 -17.91 6.46 10.75
CA VAL A 17 -16.46 6.27 10.63
C VAL A 17 -15.87 6.00 12.01
N ASN A 18 -14.89 5.11 12.06
CA ASN A 18 -14.15 4.80 13.28
C ASN A 18 -12.64 4.75 13.00
N VAL A 19 -11.84 5.15 13.98
CA VAL A 19 -10.44 4.72 14.02
C VAL A 19 -10.42 3.33 14.60
N HIS A 20 -10.18 2.33 13.76
CA HIS A 20 -10.23 0.93 14.17
C HIS A 20 -9.07 0.60 15.12
N TRP A 21 -7.85 1.04 14.76
CA TRP A 21 -6.68 0.97 15.61
C TRP A 21 -5.60 1.95 15.15
N THR A 22 -4.62 2.22 16.02
CA THR A 22 -3.44 3.03 15.71
C THR A 22 -2.21 2.53 16.50
N THR A 23 -1.01 2.77 15.97
CA THR A 23 0.25 2.57 16.72
C THR A 23 0.57 3.71 17.67
N ASN A 24 -0.12 4.86 17.56
CA ASN A 24 0.08 6.03 18.39
C ASN A 24 -1.27 6.66 18.75
N LYS A 25 -1.66 6.60 20.04
CA LYS A 25 -2.94 7.12 20.55
C LYS A 25 -3.11 8.64 20.38
N ASP A 26 -2.01 9.35 20.15
CA ASP A 26 -2.02 10.80 19.92
C ASP A 26 -2.10 11.19 18.46
N LEU A 27 -1.99 10.22 17.53
CA LEU A 27 -1.97 10.47 16.09
C LEU A 27 -3.29 11.04 15.56
N ILE A 28 -4.43 10.44 15.94
CA ILE A 28 -5.75 10.81 15.44
C ILE A 28 -6.68 10.96 16.64
N LYS A 29 -7.17 12.17 16.89
CA LYS A 29 -8.12 12.45 17.97
C LYS A 29 -9.54 12.72 17.47
N TYR A 30 -9.69 12.88 16.16
CA TYR A 30 -10.99 13.21 15.55
C TYR A 30 -11.08 12.66 14.13
N VAL A 31 -12.24 12.05 13.82
CA VAL A 31 -12.63 11.63 12.47
C VAL A 31 -14.09 12.00 12.22
N SER A 32 -14.41 12.31 10.97
CA SER A 32 -15.79 12.57 10.57
C SER A 32 -16.07 12.12 9.14
N ILE A 33 -17.33 12.03 8.79
CA ILE A 33 -17.78 11.76 7.43
C ILE A 33 -18.58 12.96 6.92
N SER A 34 -18.35 13.35 5.68
CA SER A 34 -18.99 14.54 5.11
C SER A 34 -20.50 14.38 4.89
N LYS A 35 -20.96 13.14 4.67
CA LYS A 35 -22.38 12.82 4.49
C LYS A 35 -22.71 11.45 5.08
N THR A 36 -23.60 11.41 6.05
CA THR A 36 -23.97 10.16 6.76
C THR A 36 -25.04 9.36 6.02
N ASN A 37 -25.91 10.02 5.25
CA ASN A 37 -27.02 9.40 4.52
C ASN A 37 -26.97 9.80 3.03
N PRO A 38 -26.01 9.31 2.25
CA PRO A 38 -26.01 9.56 0.81
C PRO A 38 -27.20 8.85 0.14
N ALA A 39 -28.01 9.58 -0.59
CA ALA A 39 -29.24 9.09 -1.22
C ALA A 39 -29.01 8.44 -2.58
N SER A 40 -27.83 8.58 -3.16
CA SER A 40 -27.49 8.07 -4.49
C SER A 40 -26.03 7.66 -4.60
N LEU A 41 -25.71 6.88 -5.65
CA LEU A 41 -24.32 6.51 -5.95
C LEU A 41 -23.45 7.75 -6.24
N ALA A 42 -24.00 8.79 -6.85
CA ALA A 42 -23.31 10.05 -7.09
C ALA A 42 -22.94 10.74 -5.78
N GLU A 43 -23.84 10.72 -4.80
CA GLU A 43 -23.57 11.28 -3.47
C GLU A 43 -22.55 10.47 -2.67
N ILE A 44 -22.55 9.13 -2.83
CA ILE A 44 -21.51 8.28 -2.22
C ILE A 44 -20.15 8.62 -2.80
N ASN A 45 -20.05 8.79 -4.10
CA ASN A 45 -18.80 9.17 -4.77
C ASN A 45 -18.27 10.54 -4.32
N ASN A 46 -19.15 11.38 -3.75
CA ASN A 46 -18.84 12.69 -3.18
C ASN A 46 -18.84 12.69 -1.64
N THR A 47 -18.83 11.52 -1.02
CA THR A 47 -18.74 11.37 0.44
C THR A 47 -17.30 11.14 0.83
N PHE A 48 -16.79 11.96 1.75
CA PHE A 48 -15.40 11.94 2.20
C PHE A 48 -15.30 11.60 3.69
N ILE A 49 -14.27 10.85 4.04
CA ILE A 49 -13.84 10.69 5.42
C ILE A 49 -12.77 11.75 5.70
N ASN A 50 -12.98 12.53 6.73
CA ASN A 50 -12.03 13.53 7.21
C ASN A 50 -11.30 12.95 8.42
N VAL A 51 -9.98 12.86 8.33
CA VAL A 51 -9.11 12.38 9.40
C VAL A 51 -8.23 13.54 9.84
N LYS A 52 -8.38 13.98 11.10
CA LYS A 52 -7.57 15.05 11.65
C LYS A 52 -6.32 14.47 12.30
N ILE A 53 -5.18 14.64 11.65
CA ILE A 53 -3.86 14.25 12.17
C ILE A 53 -3.40 15.32 13.17
N THR A 54 -2.93 14.88 14.33
CA THR A 54 -2.32 15.75 15.34
C THR A 54 -0.95 16.22 14.86
N PRO A 55 -0.63 17.52 14.90
CA PRO A 55 0.69 18.03 14.51
C PRO A 55 1.83 17.33 15.28
N ASN A 56 2.94 17.13 14.61
CA ASN A 56 4.15 16.48 15.16
C ASN A 56 3.93 15.06 15.70
N GLN A 57 2.92 14.38 15.22
CA GLN A 57 2.68 12.96 15.52
C GLN A 57 2.88 12.13 14.26
N SER A 58 3.50 10.98 14.42
CA SER A 58 3.67 9.96 13.39
C SER A 58 3.15 8.60 13.85
N GLY A 59 2.88 7.72 12.92
CA GLY A 59 2.35 6.39 13.23
C GLY A 59 1.52 5.82 12.10
N ASN A 60 0.94 4.67 12.40
CA ASN A 60 0.02 3.97 11.53
C ASN A 60 -1.35 3.88 12.18
N ALA A 61 -2.39 4.04 11.40
CA ALA A 61 -3.76 3.81 11.85
C ALA A 61 -4.59 3.15 10.74
N VAL A 62 -5.63 2.45 11.12
CA VAL A 62 -6.66 1.97 10.21
C VAL A 62 -7.96 2.67 10.54
N VAL A 63 -8.51 3.37 9.57
CA VAL A 63 -9.82 4.03 9.66
C VAL A 63 -10.83 3.18 8.91
N THR A 64 -12.01 2.99 9.48
CA THR A 64 -13.04 2.09 8.98
C THR A 64 -14.37 2.81 8.78
N LEU A 65 -15.12 2.36 7.78
CA LEU A 65 -16.47 2.80 7.47
C LEU A 65 -17.47 1.71 7.89
N HIS A 66 -18.56 2.11 8.53
CA HIS A 66 -19.62 1.23 9.02
C HIS A 66 -21.00 1.78 8.63
N ASN A 67 -22.02 0.92 8.67
CA ASN A 67 -23.41 1.31 8.52
C ASN A 67 -24.14 1.25 9.87
N GLY A 68 -24.79 2.33 10.27
CA GLY A 68 -25.60 2.44 11.49
C GLY A 68 -24.80 2.60 12.77
N SER A 69 -23.84 1.73 13.04
CA SER A 69 -23.01 1.73 14.25
C SER A 69 -21.58 1.32 13.96
N ILE A 70 -20.62 1.83 14.72
CA ILE A 70 -19.21 1.37 14.67
C ILE A 70 -19.05 -0.07 15.19
N ALA A 71 -20.03 -0.62 15.88
CA ALA A 71 -20.07 -2.03 16.27
C ALA A 71 -20.49 -2.96 15.11
N ASN A 72 -21.08 -2.42 14.06
CA ASN A 72 -21.47 -3.20 12.89
C ASN A 72 -20.25 -3.58 12.05
N PRO A 73 -20.34 -4.61 11.20
CA PRO A 73 -19.25 -5.02 10.33
C PRO A 73 -18.70 -3.87 9.50
N VAL A 74 -17.37 -3.87 9.31
CA VAL A 74 -16.67 -2.91 8.46
C VAL A 74 -17.10 -3.08 7.02
N TYR A 75 -17.42 -1.97 6.35
CA TYR A 75 -17.63 -1.94 4.90
C TYR A 75 -16.34 -1.81 4.13
N TRP A 76 -15.46 -0.93 4.59
CA TRP A 76 -14.16 -0.70 4.03
C TRP A 76 -13.23 -0.09 5.07
N SER A 77 -11.92 -0.21 4.84
CA SER A 77 -10.87 0.31 5.70
C SER A 77 -9.78 0.98 4.87
N TRP A 78 -9.15 1.98 5.44
CA TRP A 78 -8.01 2.71 4.88
C TRP A 78 -6.86 2.69 5.87
N HIS A 79 -5.68 2.40 5.37
CA HIS A 79 -4.44 2.55 6.12
C HIS A 79 -4.01 4.01 6.06
N ILE A 80 -3.93 4.67 7.20
CA ILE A 80 -3.38 6.02 7.38
C ILE A 80 -1.95 5.87 7.86
N TRP A 81 -1.02 6.37 7.10
CA TRP A 81 0.40 6.25 7.35
C TRP A 81 1.03 7.64 7.39
N VAL A 82 1.47 8.07 8.58
CA VAL A 82 2.13 9.35 8.84
C VAL A 82 3.57 9.10 9.26
N THR A 83 4.52 9.63 8.51
CA THR A 83 5.94 9.32 8.64
C THR A 83 6.70 10.43 9.36
N ASP A 84 7.81 10.09 10.03
CA ASP A 84 8.74 11.04 10.65
C ASP A 84 9.54 11.82 9.61
N SER A 85 9.79 11.19 8.46
CA SER A 85 10.53 11.77 7.34
C SER A 85 9.81 11.51 6.01
N GLU A 86 10.05 12.37 5.02
CA GLU A 86 9.51 12.20 3.67
C GLU A 86 9.86 10.82 3.10
N VAL A 87 8.86 10.14 2.51
CA VAL A 87 9.09 8.90 1.76
C VAL A 87 9.74 9.24 0.43
N LYS A 88 10.97 8.77 0.23
CA LYS A 88 11.74 9.04 -0.97
C LYS A 88 11.52 7.95 -2.01
N THR A 89 11.65 8.32 -3.27
CA THR A 89 11.78 7.40 -4.38
C THR A 89 13.25 7.03 -4.54
N VAL A 90 13.57 5.75 -4.51
CA VAL A 90 14.92 5.22 -4.66
C VAL A 90 14.96 4.26 -5.85
N ARG A 91 15.97 4.41 -6.69
CA ARG A 91 16.20 3.50 -7.81
C ARG A 91 16.85 2.22 -7.31
N TYR A 92 16.19 1.09 -7.52
CA TYR A 92 16.73 -0.24 -7.23
C TYR A 92 17.08 -0.93 -8.54
N VAL A 93 18.29 -1.45 -8.62
CA VAL A 93 18.82 -2.14 -9.80
C VAL A 93 19.46 -3.47 -9.42
N THR A 94 19.42 -4.44 -10.31
CA THR A 94 20.02 -5.77 -10.06
C THR A 94 21.53 -5.78 -10.29
N ALA A 95 22.02 -5.01 -11.25
CA ALA A 95 23.45 -4.90 -11.56
C ALA A 95 23.74 -3.70 -12.45
N GLU A 96 24.95 -3.14 -12.33
CA GLU A 96 25.50 -2.18 -13.28
C GLU A 96 26.18 -2.93 -14.44
N PRO A 97 26.12 -2.39 -15.68
CA PRO A 97 26.83 -2.93 -16.82
C PRO A 97 28.33 -3.14 -16.52
N ASN A 98 28.87 -4.27 -17.01
CA ASN A 98 30.27 -4.64 -16.83
C ASN A 98 30.74 -4.96 -15.40
N THR A 99 29.86 -5.04 -14.42
CA THR A 99 30.19 -5.57 -13.10
C THR A 99 30.13 -7.11 -13.09
N ALA A 100 30.78 -7.72 -12.11
CA ALA A 100 30.69 -9.18 -11.94
C ALA A 100 29.24 -9.62 -11.68
N ALA A 101 28.46 -8.85 -10.90
CA ALA A 101 27.05 -9.11 -10.64
C ALA A 101 26.20 -9.00 -11.91
N TYR A 102 26.42 -7.99 -12.74
CA TYR A 102 25.75 -7.81 -14.02
C TYR A 102 26.04 -8.97 -14.97
N ASN A 103 27.32 -9.32 -15.16
CA ASN A 103 27.72 -10.41 -16.03
C ASN A 103 27.14 -11.76 -15.58
N TYR A 104 27.10 -11.98 -14.28
CA TYR A 104 26.51 -13.17 -13.70
C TYR A 104 24.99 -13.23 -13.95
N ILE A 105 24.26 -12.15 -13.66
CA ILE A 105 22.82 -12.06 -13.89
C ILE A 105 22.49 -12.19 -15.37
N ASN A 106 23.23 -11.53 -16.25
CA ASN A 106 23.01 -11.60 -17.69
C ASN A 106 23.39 -12.94 -18.32
N TYR A 107 24.43 -13.60 -17.81
CA TYR A 107 24.74 -14.96 -18.24
C TYR A 107 23.58 -15.91 -17.95
N VAL A 108 22.89 -15.65 -16.87
CA VAL A 108 21.82 -16.44 -16.31
C VAL A 108 20.46 -16.10 -16.90
N ALA A 109 20.27 -14.82 -17.24
CA ALA A 109 18.98 -14.30 -17.68
C ALA A 109 19.18 -12.96 -18.37
N LYS A 110 19.56 -12.98 -19.64
CA LYS A 110 19.90 -11.78 -20.44
C LYS A 110 18.87 -10.67 -20.38
N ASP A 111 17.61 -11.01 -20.09
CA ASP A 111 16.48 -10.09 -20.09
C ASP A 111 16.01 -9.71 -18.68
N HIS A 112 16.79 -10.01 -17.64
CA HIS A 112 16.36 -9.91 -16.24
C HIS A 112 17.07 -8.82 -15.43
N VAL A 113 17.75 -7.89 -16.09
CA VAL A 113 18.20 -6.67 -15.41
C VAL A 113 16.96 -5.87 -15.00
N ILE A 114 16.84 -5.64 -13.71
CA ILE A 114 15.73 -4.89 -13.12
C ILE A 114 16.24 -3.52 -12.72
N ASP A 115 15.54 -2.51 -13.15
CA ASP A 115 15.76 -1.11 -12.85
C ASP A 115 14.41 -0.49 -12.54
N SER A 116 14.12 -0.31 -11.27
CA SER A 116 12.81 0.12 -10.80
C SER A 116 12.92 1.13 -9.68
N GLU A 117 11.94 2.03 -9.61
CA GLU A 117 11.82 3.02 -8.54
C GLU A 117 10.99 2.46 -7.39
N PHE A 118 11.57 2.37 -6.21
CA PHE A 118 10.93 1.89 -5.00
C PHE A 118 10.78 3.01 -3.96
N MET A 119 9.90 2.81 -3.00
CA MET A 119 9.98 3.54 -1.75
C MET A 119 11.25 3.15 -1.01
N ASP A 120 11.89 4.11 -0.34
CA ASP A 120 13.10 3.92 0.46
C ASP A 120 12.90 3.02 1.70
N ARG A 121 11.64 2.65 2.00
CA ARG A 121 11.23 1.94 3.22
C ARG A 121 10.09 0.96 2.98
N ASN A 122 9.86 0.07 3.95
CA ASN A 122 8.69 -0.79 3.97
C ASN A 122 7.43 0.03 4.25
N LEU A 123 6.30 -0.40 3.69
CA LEU A 123 5.00 0.25 3.90
C LEU A 123 4.65 0.24 5.39
N GLY A 124 4.32 1.41 5.93
CA GLY A 124 4.07 1.63 7.35
C GLY A 124 5.30 1.96 8.19
N ALA A 125 6.52 1.97 7.64
CA ALA A 125 7.72 2.39 8.36
C ALA A 125 7.75 3.92 8.55
N LEU A 126 8.08 4.40 9.73
CA LEU A 126 8.08 5.83 10.01
C LEU A 126 9.35 6.52 9.47
N ASP A 127 10.46 5.77 9.37
CA ASP A 127 11.68 6.22 8.70
C ASP A 127 12.28 5.09 7.85
N ALA A 128 13.20 5.42 6.94
CA ALA A 128 13.96 4.45 6.18
C ALA A 128 14.98 3.74 7.07
N PHE A 129 15.27 2.47 6.75
CA PHE A 129 16.41 1.79 7.38
C PHE A 129 17.70 2.53 6.95
N PRO A 130 18.50 3.05 7.89
CA PRO A 130 19.63 3.90 7.56
C PRO A 130 20.77 3.12 6.87
N SER A 131 21.61 3.82 6.12
CA SER A 131 22.94 3.33 5.80
C SER A 131 23.79 3.42 7.07
N VAL A 132 24.24 2.26 7.55
CA VAL A 132 24.98 2.16 8.81
C VAL A 132 26.47 2.18 8.52
N VAL A 133 27.21 3.13 9.11
CA VAL A 133 28.65 3.30 8.86
C VAL A 133 29.45 2.15 9.46
N ASN A 134 29.10 1.72 10.67
CA ASN A 134 29.71 0.55 11.31
C ASN A 134 28.64 -0.50 11.62
N THR A 135 28.52 -1.49 10.77
CA THR A 135 27.50 -2.55 10.87
C THR A 135 27.60 -3.42 12.11
N LYS A 136 28.75 -3.40 12.80
CA LYS A 136 28.98 -4.14 14.07
C LYS A 136 28.76 -3.28 15.32
N SER A 137 28.65 -1.96 15.14
CA SER A 137 28.44 -1.03 16.25
C SER A 137 27.70 0.22 15.75
N PRO A 138 26.40 0.09 15.43
CA PRO A 138 25.60 1.23 15.02
C PRO A 138 25.58 2.32 16.09
N SER A 139 25.59 3.58 15.67
CA SER A 139 25.43 4.73 16.55
C SER A 139 24.02 4.78 17.16
N VAL A 140 23.86 5.52 18.26
CA VAL A 140 22.54 5.73 18.89
C VAL A 140 21.55 6.36 17.92
N GLN A 141 22.00 7.27 17.06
CA GLN A 141 21.14 7.90 16.06
C GLN A 141 20.67 6.90 14.99
N GLU A 142 21.55 6.01 14.53
CA GLU A 142 21.20 4.93 13.59
C GLU A 142 20.26 3.93 14.25
N LEU A 143 20.48 3.54 15.51
CA LEU A 143 19.59 2.65 16.26
C LEU A 143 18.18 3.23 16.41
N ASN A 144 18.03 4.52 16.67
CA ASN A 144 16.73 5.18 16.75
C ASN A 144 16.00 5.13 15.40
N LYS A 145 16.68 5.32 14.28
CA LYS A 145 16.09 5.16 12.94
C LYS A 145 15.75 3.71 12.64
N ILE A 146 16.62 2.78 12.97
CA ILE A 146 16.39 1.34 12.79
C ILE A 146 15.12 0.92 13.54
N LYS A 147 14.94 1.36 14.78
CA LYS A 147 13.77 1.05 15.60
C LYS A 147 12.45 1.34 14.88
N VAL A 148 12.34 2.47 14.21
CA VAL A 148 11.10 2.93 13.56
C VAL A 148 10.99 2.54 12.08
N SER A 149 11.98 1.82 11.52
CA SER A 149 12.05 1.45 10.11
C SER A 149 11.29 0.16 9.75
N GLY A 150 10.71 -0.55 10.72
CA GLY A 150 10.14 -1.89 10.52
C GLY A 150 8.97 -1.94 9.55
N GLY A 151 8.05 -0.99 9.65
CA GLY A 151 6.80 -0.99 8.87
C GLY A 151 5.76 -1.99 9.38
N MET A 152 4.71 -2.18 8.60
CA MET A 152 3.60 -3.07 8.90
C MET A 152 3.74 -4.40 8.15
N GLN A 153 3.10 -5.44 8.67
CA GLN A 153 3.01 -6.75 8.02
C GLN A 153 1.66 -6.90 7.31
N TYR A 154 1.63 -7.68 6.23
CA TYR A 154 0.43 -7.97 5.43
C TYR A 154 0.37 -9.45 5.13
N GLN A 155 -0.80 -10.07 5.33
CA GLN A 155 -1.05 -11.39 4.77
C GLN A 155 -1.17 -11.25 3.25
N TRP A 156 -0.55 -12.17 2.51
CA TRP A 156 -0.50 -12.06 1.06
C TRP A 156 -1.90 -11.96 0.43
N GLY A 157 -2.13 -10.93 -0.34
CA GLY A 157 -3.42 -10.66 -0.97
C GLY A 157 -4.41 -9.85 -0.13
N ARG A 158 -4.05 -9.42 1.10
CA ARG A 158 -4.87 -8.53 1.92
C ARG A 158 -4.35 -7.10 1.88
N LYS A 159 -5.27 -6.13 1.97
CA LYS A 159 -4.95 -4.70 1.96
C LYS A 159 -4.65 -4.11 3.34
N ASP A 160 -5.11 -4.78 4.40
CA ASP A 160 -5.08 -4.22 5.75
C ASP A 160 -3.79 -4.63 6.48
N PRO A 161 -3.11 -3.67 7.12
CA PRO A 161 -1.89 -3.92 7.87
C PRO A 161 -2.17 -4.67 9.17
N ILE A 162 -1.22 -5.53 9.52
CA ILE A 162 -1.17 -6.26 10.79
C ILE A 162 0.09 -5.83 11.53
N PRO A 163 -0.01 -5.44 12.82
CA PRO A 163 1.15 -5.07 13.61
C PRO A 163 2.01 -6.29 13.94
N SER A 164 3.34 -6.13 13.88
CA SER A 164 4.27 -7.16 14.33
C SER A 164 4.39 -7.21 15.85
N PHE A 165 4.12 -6.10 16.55
CA PHE A 165 4.35 -5.86 17.98
C PHE A 165 5.83 -5.87 18.41
N ILE A 166 6.73 -6.02 17.46
CA ILE A 166 8.19 -6.02 17.68
C ILE A 166 8.82 -5.06 16.68
N ASN A 167 9.66 -4.17 17.17
CA ASN A 167 10.47 -3.29 16.34
C ASN A 167 11.75 -4.02 15.86
N PRO A 168 12.44 -3.52 14.83
CA PRO A 168 13.69 -4.12 14.36
C PRO A 168 14.79 -4.22 15.41
N ASP A 169 14.78 -3.34 16.42
CA ASP A 169 15.69 -3.38 17.56
C ASP A 169 15.31 -4.43 18.63
N GLY A 170 14.25 -5.22 18.39
CA GLY A 170 13.72 -6.22 19.31
C GLY A 170 12.84 -5.67 20.44
N SER A 171 12.68 -4.36 20.54
CA SER A 171 11.77 -3.77 21.52
C SER A 171 10.31 -4.02 21.14
N SER A 172 9.48 -4.33 22.14
CA SER A 172 8.03 -4.53 21.92
C SER A 172 7.30 -3.19 21.90
N TYR A 173 6.16 -3.17 21.19
CA TYR A 173 5.21 -2.06 21.22
C TYR A 173 3.77 -2.57 21.32
N SER A 174 2.86 -1.70 21.75
CA SER A 174 1.42 -1.93 21.73
C SER A 174 0.77 -1.12 20.63
N ILE A 175 -0.45 -1.51 20.26
CA ILE A 175 -1.36 -0.70 19.46
C ILE A 175 -2.54 -0.26 20.31
N TYR A 176 -3.35 0.63 19.79
CA TYR A 176 -4.50 1.20 20.49
C TYR A 176 -5.76 1.02 19.66
N LEU A 177 -6.74 0.28 20.18
CA LEU A 177 -8.06 0.15 19.58
C LEU A 177 -8.83 1.43 19.79
N GLY A 178 -9.35 2.01 18.73
CA GLY A 178 -10.11 3.24 18.77
C GLY A 178 -11.61 2.99 18.91
N ASN A 179 -12.26 3.90 19.60
CA ASN A 179 -13.72 4.00 19.72
C ASN A 179 -14.12 5.45 19.44
N THR A 180 -14.75 5.68 18.30
CA THR A 180 -15.18 7.00 17.86
C THR A 180 -16.60 7.27 18.33
N ASN A 181 -16.81 8.32 19.11
CA ASN A 181 -18.11 8.72 19.59
C ASN A 181 -18.95 9.45 18.51
N ALA A 182 -20.17 9.82 18.85
CA ALA A 182 -21.10 10.48 17.92
C ALA A 182 -20.61 11.85 17.41
N THR A 183 -19.73 12.52 18.16
CA THR A 183 -19.15 13.82 17.79
C THR A 183 -17.86 13.69 16.98
N GLY A 184 -17.37 12.46 16.74
CA GLY A 184 -16.15 12.18 15.99
C GLY A 184 -14.88 12.13 16.84
N GLN A 185 -14.95 12.31 18.15
CA GLN A 185 -13.81 12.17 19.06
C GLN A 185 -13.49 10.71 19.28
N VAL A 186 -12.20 10.38 19.37
CA VAL A 186 -11.71 9.01 19.52
C VAL A 186 -11.11 8.79 20.89
N SER A 187 -11.60 7.77 21.58
CA SER A 187 -10.96 7.21 22.78
C SER A 187 -10.23 5.93 22.42
N TYR A 188 -9.23 5.55 23.21
CA TYR A 188 -8.34 4.45 22.89
C TYR A 188 -8.18 3.47 24.04
N THR A 189 -8.13 2.18 23.69
CA THR A 189 -7.80 1.08 24.59
C THR A 189 -6.55 0.37 24.09
N GLU A 190 -5.57 0.20 24.95
CA GLU A 190 -4.32 -0.46 24.60
C GLU A 190 -4.52 -1.95 24.32
N LEU A 191 -3.83 -2.44 23.30
CA LEU A 191 -3.78 -3.84 22.90
C LEU A 191 -2.33 -4.28 22.74
N ASN A 192 -1.86 -5.15 23.64
CA ASN A 192 -0.55 -5.78 23.53
C ASN A 192 -0.59 -7.06 22.67
N SER A 193 0.58 -7.62 22.40
CA SER A 193 0.72 -8.83 21.57
C SER A 193 -0.07 -10.02 22.13
N GLY A 194 -0.04 -10.28 23.45
CA GLY A 194 -0.76 -11.41 24.04
C GLY A 194 -2.27 -11.31 23.91
N ASN A 195 -2.82 -10.13 24.12
CA ASN A 195 -4.24 -9.85 23.93
C ASN A 195 -4.64 -9.87 22.44
N TYR A 196 -3.73 -9.49 21.54
CA TYR A 196 -3.94 -9.64 20.10
C TYR A 196 -4.09 -11.11 19.71
N GLU A 197 -3.16 -11.97 20.15
CA GLU A 197 -3.17 -13.40 19.83
C GLU A 197 -4.48 -14.08 20.28
N SER A 198 -5.02 -13.72 21.43
CA SER A 198 -6.26 -14.32 21.96
C SER A 198 -7.54 -13.79 21.29
N ARG A 199 -7.53 -12.58 20.73
CA ARG A 199 -8.73 -11.90 20.24
C ARG A 199 -8.83 -11.81 18.73
N PHE A 200 -7.71 -11.67 18.03
CA PHE A 200 -7.64 -11.32 16.61
C PHE A 200 -6.98 -12.39 15.74
N VAL A 201 -6.54 -13.50 16.33
CA VAL A 201 -6.07 -14.65 15.57
C VAL A 201 -7.21 -15.63 15.43
N VAL A 202 -7.66 -15.86 14.19
CA VAL A 202 -8.88 -16.61 13.90
C VAL A 202 -8.58 -17.83 13.01
N PRO A 203 -8.88 -19.05 13.48
CA PRO A 203 -8.72 -20.26 12.68
C PRO A 203 -9.78 -20.36 11.57
N TYR A 204 -9.46 -21.07 10.50
CA TYR A 204 -10.30 -21.22 9.30
C TYR A 204 -11.76 -21.55 9.60
N ASN A 205 -12.00 -22.54 10.45
CA ASN A 205 -13.35 -22.97 10.77
C ASN A 205 -14.24 -21.86 11.35
N ASN A 206 -13.64 -20.84 11.96
CA ASN A 206 -14.38 -19.73 12.55
C ASN A 206 -14.71 -18.64 11.53
N TYR A 207 -13.81 -18.33 10.60
CA TYR A 207 -14.05 -17.29 9.60
C TYR A 207 -14.69 -17.81 8.30
N ALA A 208 -14.57 -19.10 8.05
CA ALA A 208 -15.17 -19.79 6.92
C ALA A 208 -16.41 -20.62 7.29
N ASN A 209 -17.00 -20.37 8.44
CA ASN A 209 -18.16 -21.13 8.95
C ASN A 209 -19.39 -21.10 8.00
N ASN A 210 -19.50 -20.07 7.17
CA ASN A 210 -20.55 -19.96 6.15
C ASN A 210 -20.16 -20.58 4.80
N VAL A 211 -18.95 -21.15 4.69
CA VAL A 211 -18.48 -21.85 3.48
C VAL A 211 -18.86 -23.32 3.61
N VAL A 212 -19.72 -23.79 2.72
CA VAL A 212 -20.12 -25.21 2.67
C VAL A 212 -19.36 -25.94 1.56
N SER A 213 -19.20 -27.25 1.71
CA SER A 213 -18.44 -28.07 0.74
C SER A 213 -19.01 -28.01 -0.68
N THR A 214 -20.33 -27.85 -0.79
CA THR A 214 -21.08 -27.74 -2.06
C THR A 214 -20.98 -26.37 -2.72
N ASP A 215 -20.46 -25.34 -2.01
CA ASP A 215 -20.29 -24.01 -2.61
C ASP A 215 -19.35 -24.07 -3.81
N LYS A 216 -19.67 -23.31 -4.85
CA LYS A 216 -18.73 -23.07 -5.95
C LYS A 216 -17.48 -22.35 -5.43
N ILE A 217 -16.34 -22.55 -6.10
CA ILE A 217 -15.06 -21.90 -5.73
C ILE A 217 -15.22 -20.38 -5.64
N SER A 218 -15.92 -19.77 -6.60
CA SER A 218 -16.19 -18.32 -6.61
C SER A 218 -16.92 -17.85 -5.36
N ASP A 219 -17.88 -18.64 -4.86
CA ASP A 219 -18.67 -18.29 -3.68
C ASP A 219 -17.85 -18.45 -2.40
N LYS A 220 -17.05 -19.52 -2.31
CA LYS A 220 -16.09 -19.71 -1.21
C LYS A 220 -15.12 -18.53 -1.12
N VAL A 221 -14.49 -18.17 -2.23
CA VAL A 221 -13.58 -17.01 -2.32
C VAL A 221 -14.29 -15.73 -1.90
N SER A 222 -15.51 -15.49 -2.43
CA SER A 222 -16.28 -14.28 -2.12
C SER A 222 -16.62 -14.17 -0.63
N LYS A 223 -17.05 -15.26 0.00
CA LYS A 223 -17.38 -15.31 1.42
C LYS A 223 -16.16 -15.00 2.30
N VAL A 224 -15.01 -15.62 2.01
CA VAL A 224 -13.78 -15.41 2.79
C VAL A 224 -13.19 -14.03 2.55
N LEU A 225 -13.18 -13.52 1.32
CA LEU A 225 -12.77 -12.14 1.05
C LEU A 225 -13.67 -11.13 1.76
N SER A 226 -14.98 -11.35 1.75
CA SER A 226 -15.92 -10.51 2.51
C SER A 226 -15.61 -10.51 4.01
N TYR A 227 -15.28 -11.67 4.57
CA TYR A 227 -14.83 -11.75 5.97
C TYR A 227 -13.57 -10.93 6.21
N SER A 228 -12.58 -11.05 5.34
CA SER A 228 -11.31 -10.30 5.49
C SER A 228 -11.50 -8.78 5.46
N VAL A 229 -12.43 -8.28 4.63
CA VAL A 229 -12.78 -6.85 4.57
C VAL A 229 -13.49 -6.39 5.85
N LYS A 230 -14.41 -7.23 6.36
CA LYS A 230 -15.17 -6.94 7.59
C LYS A 230 -14.30 -6.96 8.85
N ASN A 231 -13.13 -7.60 8.79
CA ASN A 231 -12.26 -7.83 9.94
C ASN A 231 -10.80 -7.45 9.62
N PRO A 232 -10.49 -6.16 9.43
CA PRO A 232 -9.20 -5.70 8.93
C PRO A 232 -8.02 -6.06 9.84
N LEU A 233 -8.21 -6.13 11.16
CA LEU A 233 -7.15 -6.43 12.13
C LEU A 233 -6.91 -7.94 12.35
N VAL A 234 -7.85 -8.79 11.90
CA VAL A 234 -7.77 -10.25 12.16
C VAL A 234 -6.64 -10.89 11.36
N PHE A 235 -5.81 -11.70 12.02
CA PHE A 235 -4.90 -12.63 11.37
C PHE A 235 -5.62 -13.94 11.11
N MET A 236 -5.70 -14.35 9.84
CA MET A 236 -6.48 -15.49 9.38
C MET A 236 -5.58 -16.73 9.24
N ILE A 237 -5.81 -17.74 10.09
CA ILE A 237 -5.09 -19.02 10.01
C ILE A 237 -5.83 -19.96 9.06
N PRO A 238 -5.16 -20.56 8.05
CA PRO A 238 -5.79 -21.43 7.07
C PRO A 238 -6.33 -22.73 7.69
N SER A 239 -7.21 -23.41 6.97
CA SER A 239 -7.63 -24.76 7.31
C SER A 239 -6.44 -25.72 7.29
N LYS A 240 -6.55 -26.79 8.04
CA LYS A 240 -5.46 -27.76 8.24
C LYS A 240 -4.87 -28.28 6.93
N GLN A 241 -3.55 -28.34 6.97
CA GLN A 241 -2.65 -29.34 6.41
C GLN A 241 -2.33 -29.28 4.94
N VAL A 242 -1.06 -28.95 4.75
CA VAL A 242 -0.25 -29.58 3.71
C VAL A 242 -0.17 -31.07 4.03
N ILE A 243 -0.95 -31.91 3.37
CA ILE A 243 -0.72 -33.34 3.37
C ILE A 243 0.43 -33.59 2.41
N ARG A 244 1.62 -33.82 2.95
CA ARG A 244 2.71 -34.36 2.18
C ARG A 244 2.34 -35.82 1.87
N HIS A 245 1.97 -36.10 0.64
CA HIS A 245 1.91 -37.49 0.18
C HIS A 245 3.31 -38.09 0.22
N LYS A 246 3.51 -39.11 1.01
CA LYS A 246 4.81 -39.74 1.28
C LYS A 246 5.59 -40.17 0.03
N ASN A 247 4.97 -40.29 -1.12
CA ASN A 247 5.51 -40.81 -2.34
C ASN A 247 5.28 -39.96 -3.60
N THR A 248 4.77 -38.74 -3.47
CA THR A 248 4.61 -37.84 -4.60
C THR A 248 5.11 -36.44 -4.23
N THR A 249 5.74 -35.77 -5.18
CA THR A 249 6.12 -34.36 -5.08
C THR A 249 4.91 -33.41 -5.11
N ALA A 250 3.70 -33.95 -5.09
CA ALA A 250 2.47 -33.18 -5.11
C ALA A 250 2.10 -32.69 -3.70
N TYR A 251 2.31 -31.41 -3.47
CA TYR A 251 1.77 -30.69 -2.31
C TYR A 251 0.38 -30.18 -2.67
N THR A 252 -0.63 -30.62 -1.95
CA THR A 252 -2.01 -30.33 -2.33
C THR A 252 -2.51 -28.96 -1.91
N ASN A 253 -1.83 -28.19 -1.06
CA ASN A 253 -2.26 -26.83 -0.70
C ASN A 253 -1.09 -26.00 -0.19
N GLY A 254 -0.75 -24.91 -0.84
CA GLY A 254 -0.08 -23.80 -0.16
C GLY A 254 -1.04 -23.31 0.92
N MET A 255 -0.63 -23.27 2.18
CA MET A 255 -1.47 -22.87 3.30
C MET A 255 -2.03 -21.47 3.10
N ASP A 256 -3.15 -21.41 2.39
CA ASP A 256 -3.79 -20.19 1.97
C ASP A 256 -4.95 -19.85 2.92
N TRP A 257 -4.96 -18.62 3.41
CA TRP A 257 -6.03 -18.12 4.25
C TRP A 257 -7.35 -17.96 3.48
N LEU A 258 -7.28 -17.82 2.15
CA LEU A 258 -8.47 -17.57 1.33
C LEU A 258 -9.24 -18.85 1.01
N ILE A 259 -8.53 -19.88 0.58
CA ILE A 259 -9.13 -21.14 0.14
C ILE A 259 -8.11 -22.28 0.22
N ASP A 260 -8.62 -23.50 0.38
CA ASP A 260 -7.81 -24.72 0.47
C ASP A 260 -7.36 -25.30 -0.89
N GLN A 261 -7.47 -24.54 -1.96
CA GLN A 261 -7.05 -24.94 -3.30
C GLN A 261 -5.95 -24.02 -3.84
N ALA A 262 -4.95 -24.63 -4.46
CA ALA A 262 -3.84 -23.89 -5.05
C ALA A 262 -4.27 -23.02 -6.25
N ASN A 263 -3.57 -21.90 -6.44
CA ASN A 263 -3.71 -20.99 -7.59
C ASN A 263 -5.07 -20.31 -7.77
N ILE A 264 -5.93 -20.32 -6.76
CA ILE A 264 -7.19 -19.58 -6.81
C ILE A 264 -6.94 -18.13 -6.43
N ALA A 265 -7.45 -17.21 -7.26
CA ALA A 265 -7.27 -15.77 -7.10
C ALA A 265 -5.78 -15.40 -6.90
N SER A 266 -4.92 -15.88 -7.80
CA SER A 266 -3.47 -15.65 -7.77
C SER A 266 -3.06 -14.21 -8.07
N ASP A 267 -4.01 -13.33 -8.39
CA ASP A 267 -3.84 -11.92 -8.70
C ASP A 267 -4.48 -10.99 -7.64
N ARG A 268 -4.53 -11.41 -6.38
CA ARG A 268 -5.21 -10.65 -5.29
C ARG A 268 -4.71 -9.23 -5.15
N TRP A 269 -3.42 -9.00 -5.28
CA TRP A 269 -2.82 -7.66 -5.30
C TRP A 269 -2.77 -7.04 -6.69
N GLY A 270 -3.30 -7.74 -7.67
CA GLY A 270 -3.09 -7.46 -9.08
C GLY A 270 -1.84 -8.14 -9.59
N ARG A 271 -1.67 -8.12 -10.89
CA ARG A 271 -0.52 -8.71 -11.56
C ARG A 271 -0.15 -7.87 -12.76
N ALA A 272 1.14 -7.81 -13.06
CA ALA A 272 1.65 -7.02 -14.16
C ALA A 272 1.20 -5.55 -14.04
N ASP A 273 0.42 -5.06 -14.99
CA ASP A 273 -0.08 -3.70 -15.09
C ASP A 273 -1.31 -3.40 -14.23
N ARG A 274 -1.87 -4.40 -13.57
CA ARG A 274 -3.14 -4.27 -12.83
C ARG A 274 -2.92 -4.24 -11.33
N LYS A 275 -3.14 -3.08 -10.76
CA LYS A 275 -3.26 -2.94 -9.31
C LYS A 275 -4.69 -3.29 -8.88
N SER A 276 -4.82 -4.23 -7.92
CA SER A 276 -6.13 -4.57 -7.37
C SER A 276 -6.53 -3.61 -6.24
N PRO A 277 -7.81 -3.54 -5.84
CA PRO A 277 -8.24 -2.82 -4.65
C PRO A 277 -7.68 -3.38 -3.34
N PHE A 278 -7.14 -4.58 -3.36
CA PHE A 278 -6.52 -5.24 -2.20
C PHE A 278 -5.01 -5.01 -2.12
N ASP A 279 -4.39 -4.39 -3.12
CA ASP A 279 -2.99 -3.99 -3.05
C ASP A 279 -2.83 -2.89 -1.98
N PRO A 280 -2.00 -3.09 -0.95
CA PRO A 280 -1.89 -2.17 0.19
C PRO A 280 -1.13 -0.88 -0.13
N CYS A 281 -0.35 -0.85 -1.21
CA CYS A 281 0.43 0.32 -1.57
C CYS A 281 -0.47 1.52 -1.95
N PRO A 282 -0.05 2.76 -1.68
CA PRO A 282 -0.83 3.94 -2.02
C PRO A 282 -0.98 4.13 -3.54
N GLU A 283 -1.79 5.11 -3.94
CA GLU A 283 -1.98 5.47 -5.35
C GLU A 283 -0.63 5.83 -6.01
N GLY A 284 -0.44 5.41 -7.26
CA GLY A 284 0.82 5.55 -7.98
C GLY A 284 1.89 4.50 -7.63
N TRP A 285 1.62 3.66 -6.65
CA TRP A 285 2.49 2.60 -6.18
C TRP A 285 1.77 1.26 -6.13
N ARG A 286 2.52 0.17 -6.18
CA ARG A 286 2.01 -1.21 -6.10
C ARG A 286 2.99 -2.12 -5.37
N VAL A 287 2.53 -3.27 -4.92
CA VAL A 287 3.42 -4.36 -4.51
C VAL A 287 4.18 -4.84 -5.76
N PRO A 288 5.52 -4.95 -5.71
CA PRO A 288 6.31 -5.33 -6.88
C PRO A 288 5.98 -6.74 -7.36
N ASP A 289 6.11 -6.97 -8.66
CA ASP A 289 6.10 -8.31 -9.21
C ASP A 289 7.37 -9.07 -8.83
N ALA A 290 7.41 -10.39 -8.98
CA ALA A 290 8.64 -11.14 -8.80
C ALA A 290 9.63 -10.80 -9.91
N SER A 291 10.92 -10.98 -9.63
CA SER A 291 11.98 -10.81 -10.63
C SER A 291 11.81 -11.73 -11.85
N HIS A 292 11.26 -12.91 -11.63
CA HIS A 292 10.88 -13.87 -12.66
C HIS A 292 9.39 -13.77 -13.00
N VAL A 293 9.01 -12.77 -13.77
CA VAL A 293 7.73 -12.74 -14.45
C VAL A 293 7.94 -13.31 -15.85
N ASP A 294 6.95 -14.04 -16.35
CA ASP A 294 6.96 -14.57 -17.71
C ASP A 294 7.32 -13.46 -18.72
N ILE A 295 8.51 -13.58 -19.33
CA ILE A 295 9.11 -12.58 -20.20
C ILE A 295 8.43 -12.56 -21.57
N SER A 296 7.56 -13.51 -21.86
CA SER A 296 6.87 -13.56 -23.16
C SER A 296 6.14 -12.27 -23.53
N THR A 297 5.88 -11.42 -22.55
CA THR A 297 5.28 -10.10 -22.74
C THR A 297 6.27 -8.95 -22.89
N GLY A 298 7.56 -9.17 -22.64
CA GLY A 298 8.63 -8.15 -22.77
C GLY A 298 8.48 -6.88 -21.93
N ARG A 299 7.61 -6.88 -20.90
CA ARG A 299 7.22 -5.68 -20.16
C ARG A 299 7.75 -5.72 -18.74
N ASP A 300 8.42 -4.65 -18.34
CA ASP A 300 8.84 -4.43 -16.95
C ASP A 300 7.71 -3.69 -16.19
N PHE A 301 7.00 -4.43 -15.36
CA PHE A 301 5.88 -3.91 -14.58
C PHE A 301 6.25 -3.49 -13.15
N GLY A 302 7.49 -3.12 -12.90
CA GLY A 302 7.97 -2.87 -11.56
C GLY A 302 8.26 -4.16 -10.81
N ARG A 303 9.16 -4.96 -11.37
CA ARG A 303 9.62 -6.21 -10.79
C ARG A 303 10.53 -5.96 -9.59
N SER A 304 10.55 -6.91 -8.66
CA SER A 304 11.49 -6.87 -7.55
C SER A 304 12.93 -7.10 -8.05
N PRO A 305 13.93 -6.46 -7.45
CA PRO A 305 15.32 -6.71 -7.76
C PRO A 305 15.89 -7.96 -7.06
N TRP A 306 15.08 -8.69 -6.32
CA TRP A 306 15.53 -9.79 -5.44
C TRP A 306 15.66 -11.14 -6.15
N GLY A 307 15.84 -11.12 -7.46
CA GLY A 307 15.72 -12.25 -8.34
C GLY A 307 16.39 -13.52 -7.87
N LYS A 308 15.59 -14.58 -7.89
CA LYS A 308 16.07 -15.95 -7.92
C LYS A 308 15.87 -16.48 -9.32
N ARG A 309 16.87 -17.18 -9.79
CA ARG A 309 16.83 -17.81 -11.08
C ARG A 309 15.90 -18.99 -11.17
N ASP A 310 15.38 -19.26 -12.38
CA ASP A 310 14.58 -20.43 -12.65
C ASP A 310 15.43 -21.71 -12.54
N TRP A 311 14.89 -22.70 -11.86
CA TRP A 311 15.52 -23.99 -11.64
C TRP A 311 15.80 -24.78 -12.92
N ALA A 312 15.02 -24.56 -13.97
CA ALA A 312 15.13 -25.28 -15.22
C ALA A 312 16.48 -25.06 -15.92
N GLU A 313 17.12 -23.91 -15.73
CA GLU A 313 18.40 -23.55 -16.34
C GLU A 313 19.61 -23.87 -15.44
N TRP A 314 19.38 -24.36 -14.22
CA TRP A 314 20.40 -24.56 -13.18
C TRP A 314 20.74 -26.02 -12.90
N LYS A 315 20.71 -26.84 -13.89
CA LYS A 315 21.22 -28.22 -13.76
C LYS A 315 22.69 -28.18 -13.33
N GLY A 316 22.95 -28.16 -12.03
CA GLY A 316 24.29 -28.28 -11.47
C GLY A 316 24.66 -27.36 -10.30
N LEU A 317 23.90 -26.33 -9.99
CA LEU A 317 24.20 -25.47 -8.84
C LEU A 317 23.08 -25.58 -7.79
N GLN A 318 23.29 -26.38 -6.77
CA GLN A 318 22.35 -26.60 -5.65
C GLN A 318 22.39 -25.48 -4.60
N GLU A 319 23.14 -24.42 -4.82
CA GLU A 319 23.24 -23.32 -3.87
C GLU A 319 22.03 -22.38 -3.96
N TRP A 320 21.36 -22.21 -2.86
CA TRP A 320 20.36 -21.16 -2.67
C TRP A 320 21.01 -19.80 -2.86
N TYR A 321 20.38 -18.94 -3.69
CA TYR A 321 20.92 -17.63 -3.94
C TYR A 321 20.96 -16.82 -2.66
N ASN A 322 22.15 -16.53 -2.25
CA ASN A 322 22.39 -15.52 -1.25
C ASN A 322 22.60 -14.18 -1.95
N ILE A 323 21.55 -13.36 -2.01
CA ILE A 323 21.57 -12.03 -2.64
C ILE A 323 22.74 -11.19 -2.10
N GLN A 324 23.00 -11.26 -0.80
CA GLN A 324 24.07 -10.53 -0.14
C GLN A 324 25.47 -10.86 -0.71
N LYS A 325 25.68 -12.09 -1.19
CA LYS A 325 26.95 -12.51 -1.80
C LYS A 325 27.25 -11.74 -3.10
N TYR A 326 26.20 -11.44 -3.88
CA TYR A 326 26.34 -10.78 -5.17
C TYR A 326 26.28 -9.27 -5.09
N PHE A 327 25.48 -8.73 -4.18
CA PHE A 327 25.27 -7.29 -4.02
C PHE A 327 26.03 -6.70 -2.84
N LYS A 328 26.98 -7.43 -2.28
CA LYS A 328 27.81 -6.97 -1.15
C LYS A 328 26.99 -6.38 0.01
N GLY A 329 25.93 -7.10 0.37
CA GLY A 329 25.12 -6.76 1.53
C GLY A 329 25.83 -7.14 2.81
N GLU A 330 25.79 -6.25 3.81
CA GLU A 330 26.34 -6.48 5.13
C GLU A 330 25.24 -6.56 6.18
N PRO A 331 25.27 -7.59 7.05
CA PRO A 331 24.35 -7.66 8.18
C PRO A 331 24.70 -6.59 9.21
N VAL A 332 23.69 -5.89 9.70
CA VAL A 332 23.83 -4.96 10.82
C VAL A 332 23.58 -5.71 12.12
N ILE A 333 24.60 -5.78 12.98
CA ILE A 333 24.58 -6.56 14.20
C ILE A 333 25.06 -5.69 15.36
N THR A 334 24.31 -5.67 16.46
CA THR A 334 24.75 -4.97 17.66
C THR A 334 25.93 -5.68 18.32
N PRO A 335 26.72 -5.00 19.20
CA PRO A 335 27.75 -5.64 20.02
C PRO A 335 27.25 -6.82 20.87
N LYS A 336 25.94 -6.89 21.12
CA LYS A 336 25.27 -8.00 21.83
C LYS A 336 24.80 -9.11 20.90
N ASN A 337 25.29 -9.17 19.65
CA ASN A 337 24.90 -10.13 18.60
C ASN A 337 23.42 -10.09 18.21
N GLN A 338 22.75 -8.96 18.38
CA GLN A 338 21.38 -8.80 17.89
C GLN A 338 21.42 -8.38 16.42
N PHE A 339 20.76 -9.15 15.58
CA PHE A 339 20.62 -8.86 14.15
C PHE A 339 19.48 -7.84 13.93
N LEU A 340 19.79 -6.75 13.22
CA LEU A 340 18.88 -5.63 12.99
C LEU A 340 18.40 -5.53 11.54
N GLY A 341 19.13 -6.08 10.60
CA GLY A 341 18.81 -6.01 9.16
C GLY A 341 20.05 -6.05 8.28
N TYR A 342 19.87 -5.66 7.02
CA TYR A 342 20.94 -5.58 6.02
C TYR A 342 21.07 -4.19 5.41
N VAL A 343 22.32 -3.78 5.15
CA VAL A 343 22.68 -2.63 4.32
C VAL A 343 23.42 -3.10 3.07
N PHE A 344 23.23 -2.40 1.96
CA PHE A 344 23.90 -2.67 0.69
C PHE A 344 24.64 -1.43 0.21
N GLU A 345 25.76 -1.64 -0.51
CA GLU A 345 26.48 -0.56 -1.14
C GLU A 345 25.66 0.03 -2.29
N ASP A 346 25.55 1.35 -2.34
CA ASP A 346 24.96 2.07 -3.46
C ASP A 346 26.03 2.38 -4.51
N LYS A 347 26.31 1.45 -5.38
CA LYS A 347 27.28 1.57 -6.48
C LYS A 347 26.66 1.22 -7.84
N GLY A 348 25.43 1.71 -8.09
CA GLY A 348 24.71 1.47 -9.33
C GLY A 348 23.99 0.12 -9.40
N TYR A 349 24.15 -0.76 -8.44
CA TYR A 349 23.39 -1.99 -8.28
C TYR A 349 22.79 -2.09 -6.87
N TYR A 350 21.99 -1.09 -6.54
CA TYR A 350 21.35 -0.98 -5.23
C TYR A 350 20.03 -1.73 -5.19
N ILE A 351 19.83 -2.54 -4.17
CA ILE A 351 18.59 -3.28 -3.94
C ILE A 351 17.84 -2.87 -2.66
N GLY A 352 18.30 -1.83 -1.99
CA GLY A 352 17.71 -1.25 -0.77
C GLY A 352 18.26 -1.82 0.53
N ASN A 353 18.11 -1.05 1.61
CA ASN A 353 18.41 -1.48 2.96
C ASN A 353 17.16 -2.09 3.61
N TYR A 354 17.31 -3.13 4.43
CA TYR A 354 16.19 -3.92 4.94
C TYR A 354 16.26 -4.08 6.45
N PRO A 355 15.25 -3.59 7.21
CA PRO A 355 15.11 -3.88 8.62
C PRO A 355 14.72 -5.33 8.84
N PHE A 356 15.05 -5.89 10.00
CA PHE A 356 14.59 -7.19 10.44
C PHE A 356 13.38 -7.04 11.38
N THR A 357 12.21 -7.50 10.98
CA THR A 357 10.93 -7.31 11.68
C THR A 357 10.25 -8.61 12.10
N GLY A 358 10.89 -9.75 11.84
CA GLY A 358 10.22 -11.04 11.96
C GLY A 358 9.14 -11.26 10.88
N ALA A 359 8.53 -12.42 10.89
CA ALA A 359 7.40 -12.78 10.03
C ALA A 359 6.33 -13.50 10.85
N ARG A 360 5.08 -13.05 10.78
CA ARG A 360 3.99 -13.68 11.51
C ARG A 360 3.55 -14.95 10.77
N GLY A 361 3.40 -16.04 11.51
CA GLY A 361 2.96 -17.33 10.97
C GLY A 361 4.07 -18.15 10.31
N TYR A 362 5.26 -17.59 10.07
CA TYR A 362 6.36 -18.30 9.44
C TYR A 362 6.87 -19.46 10.31
N ARG A 363 7.09 -20.61 9.69
CA ARG A 363 7.60 -21.82 10.37
C ARG A 363 9.08 -21.97 10.13
N SER A 364 9.82 -22.27 11.19
CA SER A 364 11.23 -22.66 11.08
C SER A 364 11.43 -24.11 10.60
N VAL A 365 10.37 -24.91 10.62
CA VAL A 365 10.45 -26.34 10.22
C VAL A 365 9.74 -26.54 8.89
N PRO A 366 10.45 -26.96 7.82
CA PRO A 366 9.89 -27.03 6.47
C PRO A 366 8.75 -28.03 6.30
N TYR A 367 8.57 -28.99 7.20
CA TYR A 367 7.65 -30.10 6.98
C TYR A 367 7.01 -30.59 8.30
N GLY A 368 5.76 -30.25 8.49
CA GLY A 368 4.91 -30.91 9.50
C GLY A 368 4.80 -30.25 10.87
N GLY A 369 5.36 -29.08 11.10
CA GLY A 369 5.16 -28.32 12.33
C GLY A 369 3.73 -27.75 12.46
N ALA A 370 3.28 -27.47 13.70
CA ALA A 370 1.98 -26.84 13.94
C ALA A 370 1.90 -25.46 13.28
N ILE A 371 0.72 -25.11 12.75
CA ILE A 371 0.45 -23.75 12.25
C ILE A 371 0.59 -22.80 13.44
N THR A 372 1.40 -21.78 13.30
CA THR A 372 1.61 -20.74 14.31
C THR A 372 1.05 -19.41 13.86
N SER A 373 0.58 -18.63 14.81
CA SER A 373 0.19 -17.23 14.59
C SER A 373 1.22 -16.24 15.09
N LYS A 374 2.20 -16.73 15.85
CA LYS A 374 3.21 -15.87 16.49
C LYS A 374 4.19 -15.31 15.47
N VAL A 375 4.77 -14.18 15.79
CA VAL A 375 5.87 -13.62 15.02
C VAL A 375 7.11 -14.48 15.24
N ASN A 376 7.70 -14.94 14.15
CA ASN A 376 8.96 -15.65 14.16
C ASN A 376 10.11 -14.63 14.07
N GLU A 377 10.96 -14.60 15.07
CA GLU A 377 12.10 -13.69 15.17
C GLU A 377 13.32 -14.17 14.36
N ARG A 378 13.22 -15.30 13.68
CA ARG A 378 14.32 -15.88 12.89
C ARG A 378 14.24 -15.53 11.42
N HIS A 379 13.02 -15.30 10.92
CA HIS A 379 12.75 -15.04 9.51
C HIS A 379 11.91 -13.80 9.36
N MET A 380 12.19 -12.99 8.36
CA MET A 380 11.30 -11.94 7.90
C MET A 380 11.22 -11.98 6.37
N GLY A 381 10.21 -11.36 5.80
CA GLY A 381 10.06 -11.29 4.35
C GLY A 381 9.51 -9.98 3.85
N VAL A 382 9.74 -9.73 2.57
CA VAL A 382 9.11 -8.66 1.80
C VAL A 382 8.42 -9.28 0.61
N TRP A 383 7.11 -9.12 0.56
CA TRP A 383 6.25 -9.74 -0.44
C TRP A 383 6.45 -9.21 -1.85
N THR A 384 6.25 -10.09 -2.82
CA THR A 384 5.89 -9.73 -4.20
C THR A 384 4.42 -10.04 -4.46
N SER A 385 3.85 -9.47 -5.52
CA SER A 385 2.48 -9.75 -5.95
C SER A 385 2.35 -11.07 -6.72
N ALA A 386 3.48 -11.67 -7.11
CA ALA A 386 3.50 -12.83 -7.98
C ALA A 386 3.26 -14.14 -7.22
N MET A 387 2.36 -14.96 -7.75
CA MET A 387 2.24 -16.37 -7.42
C MET A 387 3.31 -17.11 -8.20
N GLY A 388 4.37 -17.52 -7.52
CA GLY A 388 5.57 -18.07 -8.20
C GLY A 388 5.56 -19.56 -8.44
N ASP A 389 4.72 -20.30 -7.71
CA ASP A 389 4.61 -21.76 -7.86
C ASP A 389 3.18 -22.13 -8.28
N ALA A 390 3.07 -22.48 -9.56
CA ALA A 390 1.78 -22.86 -10.15
C ALA A 390 1.19 -24.13 -9.56
N LEU A 391 2.01 -25.04 -9.05
CA LEU A 391 1.53 -26.30 -8.48
C LEU A 391 1.07 -26.15 -7.04
N LEU A 392 1.74 -25.28 -6.25
CA LEU A 392 1.54 -25.18 -4.82
C LEU A 392 0.77 -23.92 -4.40
N GLY A 393 0.52 -22.98 -5.33
CA GLY A 393 -0.14 -21.71 -5.00
C GLY A 393 0.65 -20.86 -4.02
N ARG A 394 1.98 -20.82 -4.13
CA ARG A 394 2.85 -20.06 -3.23
C ARG A 394 3.35 -18.77 -3.86
N PRO A 395 3.08 -17.62 -3.24
CA PRO A 395 3.67 -16.35 -3.66
C PRO A 395 5.18 -16.32 -3.40
N ARG A 396 5.87 -15.44 -4.11
CA ARG A 396 7.27 -15.16 -3.88
C ARG A 396 7.46 -14.01 -2.90
N ALA A 397 8.54 -14.09 -2.15
CA ALA A 397 9.00 -13.03 -1.26
C ALA A 397 10.52 -13.02 -1.17
N LEU A 398 11.09 -11.84 -0.91
CA LEU A 398 12.42 -11.76 -0.34
C LEU A 398 12.35 -12.30 1.09
N VAL A 399 13.21 -13.24 1.44
CA VAL A 399 13.34 -13.78 2.80
C VAL A 399 14.67 -13.37 3.38
N ILE A 400 14.63 -12.85 4.59
CA ILE A 400 15.82 -12.61 5.41
C ILE A 400 15.78 -13.64 6.55
N ASP A 401 16.82 -14.46 6.60
CA ASP A 401 16.95 -15.59 7.50
C ASP A 401 18.20 -15.41 8.39
N LYS A 402 18.03 -15.58 9.68
CA LYS A 402 19.13 -15.61 10.65
C LYS A 402 19.35 -17.00 11.26
N ASP A 403 18.65 -18.03 10.77
CA ASP A 403 18.82 -19.41 11.24
C ASP A 403 20.08 -20.06 10.70
N ASN A 404 20.47 -21.15 11.32
CA ASN A 404 21.63 -21.99 10.94
C ASN A 404 23.00 -21.31 11.05
N GLY A 405 23.11 -20.26 11.87
CA GLY A 405 24.37 -19.54 12.07
C GLY A 405 24.84 -18.69 10.88
N ALA A 406 24.05 -18.67 9.79
CA ALA A 406 24.30 -17.84 8.62
C ALA A 406 23.14 -16.86 8.44
N MET A 407 23.40 -15.58 8.58
CA MET A 407 22.47 -14.54 8.18
C MET A 407 22.45 -14.49 6.66
N SER A 408 21.31 -14.78 6.06
CA SER A 408 21.17 -14.86 4.62
C SER A 408 19.94 -14.11 4.13
N MET A 409 20.00 -13.64 2.90
CA MET A 409 18.94 -12.93 2.22
C MET A 409 18.75 -13.55 0.83
N PHE A 410 17.54 -14.05 0.54
CA PHE A 410 17.23 -14.76 -0.69
C PHE A 410 15.75 -14.65 -1.07
N GLU A 411 15.44 -14.79 -2.35
CA GLU A 411 14.05 -14.89 -2.81
C GLU A 411 13.56 -16.34 -2.69
N ASN A 412 12.36 -16.55 -2.13
CA ASN A 412 11.77 -17.87 -1.94
C ASN A 412 10.24 -17.87 -2.12
N TYR A 413 9.67 -19.07 -2.21
CA TYR A 413 8.23 -19.32 -2.21
C TYR A 413 7.72 -19.50 -0.78
N LEU A 414 6.70 -18.77 -0.40
CA LEU A 414 6.16 -18.79 0.95
C LEU A 414 4.63 -18.99 0.94
N ASP A 415 4.12 -19.46 2.04
CA ASP A 415 2.69 -19.70 2.17
C ASP A 415 1.88 -18.39 2.27
N PRO A 416 0.75 -18.26 1.54
CA PRO A 416 -0.01 -17.00 1.48
C PRO A 416 -0.55 -16.50 2.82
N TYR A 417 -0.66 -17.38 3.84
CA TYR A 417 -1.16 -16.96 5.14
C TYR A 417 -0.14 -16.19 5.98
N PHE A 418 1.15 -16.27 5.66
CA PHE A 418 2.15 -15.51 6.40
C PHE A 418 1.87 -14.00 6.29
N ALA A 419 2.16 -13.27 7.37
CA ALA A 419 2.18 -11.82 7.32
C ALA A 419 3.62 -11.31 7.37
N MET A 420 3.99 -10.57 6.33
CA MET A 420 5.31 -10.00 6.13
C MET A 420 5.19 -8.59 5.56
N ASN A 421 6.31 -7.89 5.45
CA ASN A 421 6.34 -6.54 4.96
C ASN A 421 6.00 -6.44 3.45
N CYS A 422 5.57 -5.26 3.03
CA CYS A 422 5.51 -4.84 1.64
C CYS A 422 6.45 -3.65 1.42
N ARG A 423 7.14 -3.61 0.28
CA ARG A 423 7.90 -2.46 -0.18
C ARG A 423 7.39 -2.06 -1.55
N CYS A 424 6.81 -0.88 -1.65
CA CYS A 424 6.08 -0.49 -2.83
C CYS A 424 7.02 -0.05 -3.96
N VAL A 425 6.71 -0.47 -5.18
CA VAL A 425 7.34 -0.01 -6.42
C VAL A 425 6.43 0.99 -7.12
N LYS A 426 7.03 2.01 -7.74
CA LYS A 426 6.32 3.01 -8.51
C LYS A 426 5.69 2.38 -9.75
N ILE A 427 4.44 2.69 -10.01
CA ILE A 427 3.78 2.27 -11.24
C ILE A 427 4.37 3.04 -12.41
N LYS A 428 4.89 2.32 -13.41
CA LYS A 428 5.36 2.94 -14.64
C LYS A 428 4.18 3.42 -15.47
N THR A 429 4.30 4.62 -16.01
CA THR A 429 3.32 5.21 -16.92
C THR A 429 3.99 5.51 -18.26
N THR A 430 3.26 5.31 -19.34
CA THR A 430 3.69 5.72 -20.68
C THR A 430 3.71 7.25 -20.80
N ALA A 431 4.34 7.77 -21.85
CA ALA A 431 4.46 9.22 -22.09
C ALA A 431 3.09 9.95 -22.18
N ASP A 432 2.02 9.22 -22.53
CA ASP A 432 0.65 9.73 -22.55
C ASP A 432 -0.08 9.64 -21.19
N GLY A 433 0.64 9.31 -20.12
CA GLY A 433 0.09 9.21 -18.75
C GLY A 433 -0.71 7.95 -18.47
N LYS A 434 -0.73 6.98 -19.38
CA LYS A 434 -1.34 5.67 -19.14
C LYS A 434 -0.36 4.76 -18.39
N GLN A 435 -0.89 3.88 -17.56
CA GLN A 435 -0.06 2.81 -17.01
C GLN A 435 0.46 1.94 -18.16
N GLU A 436 1.76 1.71 -18.19
CA GLU A 436 2.37 0.85 -19.19
C GLU A 436 1.75 -0.54 -19.09
N GLY A 437 1.15 -0.99 -20.19
CA GLY A 437 0.43 -2.26 -20.23
C GLY A 437 -0.99 -2.29 -19.66
N ALA A 438 -1.53 -1.15 -19.24
CA ALA A 438 -2.88 -1.09 -18.67
C ALA A 438 -3.95 -1.52 -19.67
N ILE A 439 -4.73 -2.52 -19.32
CA ILE A 439 -6.00 -2.76 -20.01
C ILE A 439 -6.93 -1.62 -19.60
N PRO A 440 -7.60 -0.94 -20.56
CA PRO A 440 -8.52 0.14 -20.24
C PRO A 440 -9.52 -0.33 -19.18
N ARG A 441 -9.41 0.18 -17.96
CA ARG A 441 -10.45 0.02 -16.95
C ARG A 441 -11.47 1.13 -17.15
N LEU A 442 -12.70 0.84 -16.79
CA LEU A 442 -13.66 1.90 -16.52
C LEU A 442 -13.01 2.92 -15.59
N PRO A 443 -13.10 4.23 -15.89
CA PRO A 443 -12.40 5.24 -15.11
C PRO A 443 -12.72 5.07 -13.62
N ILE A 444 -11.68 4.78 -12.84
CA ILE A 444 -11.76 4.94 -11.40
C ILE A 444 -11.99 6.43 -11.21
N PRO A 445 -12.99 6.86 -10.44
CA PRO A 445 -13.15 8.27 -10.11
C PRO A 445 -11.79 8.78 -9.62
N LYS A 446 -11.26 9.81 -10.26
CA LYS A 446 -10.01 10.45 -9.83
C LYS A 446 -10.26 11.01 -8.44
N TYR A 447 -9.93 10.26 -7.42
CA TYR A 447 -9.72 10.85 -6.11
C TYR A 447 -8.43 11.63 -6.23
N THR A 448 -8.52 12.94 -6.30
CA THR A 448 -7.39 13.81 -6.04
C THR A 448 -7.04 13.62 -4.57
N VAL A 449 -6.11 12.71 -4.29
CA VAL A 449 -5.40 12.75 -3.02
C VAL A 449 -4.71 14.11 -3.01
N ALA A 450 -5.15 15.00 -2.13
CA ALA A 450 -4.43 16.24 -1.90
C ALA A 450 -2.97 15.85 -1.67
N LYS A 451 -2.05 16.44 -2.46
CA LYS A 451 -0.62 16.28 -2.21
C LYS A 451 -0.40 16.49 -0.72
N PRO A 452 0.39 15.62 -0.03
CA PRO A 452 0.71 15.86 1.36
C PRO A 452 1.20 17.30 1.47
N ALA A 453 0.52 18.09 2.27
CA ALA A 453 0.93 19.46 2.53
C ALA A 453 2.36 19.39 3.06
N LYS A 454 3.28 20.18 2.48
CA LYS A 454 4.61 20.36 3.05
C LYS A 454 4.45 20.62 4.55
N PRO A 455 5.32 20.08 5.43
CA PRO A 455 5.28 20.39 6.84
C PRO A 455 5.27 21.91 7.00
N LEU A 456 4.19 22.45 7.55
CA LEU A 456 4.07 23.87 7.81
C LEU A 456 5.03 24.23 8.94
N ALA A 457 5.95 25.15 8.67
CA ALA A 457 6.73 25.78 9.74
C ALA A 457 5.77 26.39 10.77
N VAL A 458 6.12 26.29 12.06
CA VAL A 458 5.29 26.63 13.21
C VAL A 458 4.68 28.06 13.18
N ASN A 459 5.17 28.94 12.32
CA ASN A 459 4.72 30.34 12.24
C ASN A 459 3.53 30.57 11.30
N THR A 460 2.93 29.55 10.69
CA THR A 460 1.88 29.71 9.66
C THR A 460 0.46 29.50 10.20
N VAL A 461 0.30 29.06 11.46
CA VAL A 461 -1.02 28.76 12.03
C VAL A 461 -1.87 30.03 12.25
N GLN A 462 -1.26 31.18 12.42
CA GLN A 462 -2.00 32.44 12.58
C GLN A 462 -2.50 33.06 11.28
N ASN A 463 -2.04 32.59 10.11
CA ASN A 463 -2.46 33.14 8.81
C ASN A 463 -3.53 32.31 8.07
N MET A 464 -3.94 31.16 8.61
CA MET A 464 -4.99 30.31 7.99
C MET A 464 -6.44 30.75 8.27
N LEU A 465 -6.65 31.86 8.97
CA LEU A 465 -7.96 32.50 9.13
C LEU A 465 -8.20 33.64 8.15
N LYS A 466 -7.38 33.82 7.13
CA LYS A 466 -7.70 34.71 6.01
C LYS A 466 -8.72 34.00 5.12
N GLU A 467 -9.92 34.59 5.06
CA GLU A 467 -10.98 34.26 4.11
C GLU A 467 -10.38 34.05 2.72
N GLU A 468 -10.68 32.89 2.07
CA GLU A 468 -10.37 32.71 0.65
C GLU A 468 -11.05 33.86 -0.10
N LYS A 469 -10.26 34.75 -0.65
CA LYS A 469 -10.75 35.86 -1.47
C LYS A 469 -11.50 35.26 -2.66
N THR A 470 -12.81 35.42 -2.67
CA THR A 470 -13.66 34.99 -3.78
C THR A 470 -13.26 35.78 -5.02
N LEU A 471 -12.67 35.11 -6.01
CA LEU A 471 -12.27 35.73 -7.27
C LEU A 471 -13.48 36.30 -7.98
N LYS A 472 -13.37 37.51 -8.51
CA LYS A 472 -14.40 38.17 -9.31
C LYS A 472 -14.00 38.14 -10.78
N ALA A 473 -15.00 37.92 -11.64
CA ALA A 473 -14.83 37.99 -13.10
C ALA A 473 -15.46 39.30 -13.62
N TYR A 474 -14.73 40.01 -14.43
CA TYR A 474 -15.16 41.32 -14.98
C TYR A 474 -14.57 41.57 -16.38
N PRO A 475 -15.15 42.46 -17.19
CA PRO A 475 -16.44 43.10 -16.98
C PRO A 475 -17.59 42.08 -17.04
N ASN A 476 -18.68 42.34 -16.37
CA ASN A 476 -19.88 41.51 -16.46
C ASN A 476 -21.11 42.44 -16.45
N PRO A 477 -21.78 42.63 -17.60
CA PRO A 477 -21.68 41.92 -18.89
C PRO A 477 -20.35 42.14 -19.64
N VAL A 478 -19.95 41.13 -20.43
CA VAL A 478 -18.71 41.09 -21.20
C VAL A 478 -18.98 40.99 -22.70
N THR A 479 -18.14 41.67 -23.52
CA THR A 479 -18.14 41.50 -24.99
C THR A 479 -17.14 40.45 -25.45
N ASP A 480 -15.84 40.69 -25.29
CA ASP A 480 -14.79 39.84 -25.88
C ASP A 480 -13.79 39.29 -24.87
N ILE A 481 -13.35 40.12 -23.93
CA ILE A 481 -12.32 39.75 -22.96
C ILE A 481 -12.90 39.73 -21.55
N LEU A 482 -12.84 38.57 -20.92
CA LEU A 482 -13.19 38.39 -19.50
C LEU A 482 -11.90 38.34 -18.68
N MET A 483 -11.86 39.11 -17.61
CA MET A 483 -10.73 39.23 -16.69
C MET A 483 -11.13 38.73 -15.29
N ILE A 484 -10.13 38.35 -14.49
CA ILE A 484 -10.30 38.01 -13.07
C ILE A 484 -9.39 38.88 -12.21
N ASP A 485 -9.81 39.14 -10.96
CA ASP A 485 -9.05 39.88 -9.95
C ASP A 485 -8.00 39.00 -9.23
N GLY A 486 -7.33 38.13 -10.01
CA GLY A 486 -6.32 37.22 -9.54
C GLY A 486 -5.00 37.92 -9.19
N GLU A 487 -4.21 37.28 -8.33
CA GLU A 487 -2.89 37.78 -7.92
C GLU A 487 -1.90 37.76 -9.11
N PRO A 488 -1.07 38.80 -9.29
CA PRO A 488 -0.05 38.82 -10.33
C PRO A 488 0.92 37.65 -10.21
N GLY A 489 1.18 36.96 -11.34
CA GLY A 489 2.11 35.83 -11.39
C GLY A 489 1.53 34.49 -10.91
N LYS A 490 0.29 34.45 -10.44
CA LYS A 490 -0.39 33.19 -10.08
C LYS A 490 -1.15 32.63 -11.27
N GLU A 491 -1.08 31.32 -11.46
CA GLU A 491 -1.79 30.65 -12.54
C GLU A 491 -3.23 30.31 -12.14
N TYR A 492 -4.17 30.65 -13.00
CA TYR A 492 -5.59 30.34 -12.82
C TYR A 492 -6.11 29.53 -14.01
N PHE A 493 -6.89 28.49 -13.70
CA PHE A 493 -7.54 27.64 -14.69
C PHE A 493 -9.04 27.89 -14.68
N TYR A 494 -9.69 27.75 -15.81
CA TYR A 494 -11.13 27.92 -15.94
C TYR A 494 -11.81 26.74 -16.61
N GLN A 495 -13.06 26.57 -16.26
CA GLN A 495 -14.03 25.73 -16.96
C GLN A 495 -15.27 26.57 -17.25
N LEU A 496 -15.64 26.68 -18.52
CA LEU A 496 -16.74 27.47 -19.00
C LEU A 496 -17.91 26.58 -19.40
N TYR A 497 -19.09 26.88 -18.93
CA TYR A 497 -20.31 26.11 -19.14
C TYR A 497 -21.40 26.99 -19.73
N ASP A 498 -22.33 26.41 -20.52
CA ASP A 498 -23.57 27.06 -20.90
C ASP A 498 -24.53 27.13 -19.69
N LYS A 499 -25.67 27.80 -19.89
CA LYS A 499 -26.72 27.95 -18.86
C LYS A 499 -27.34 26.63 -18.40
N ASN A 500 -27.18 25.54 -19.16
CA ASN A 500 -27.71 24.22 -18.86
C ASN A 500 -26.65 23.33 -18.14
N GLY A 501 -25.45 23.87 -17.90
CA GLY A 501 -24.35 23.14 -17.22
C GLY A 501 -23.52 22.25 -18.16
N LYS A 502 -23.66 22.35 -19.49
CA LYS A 502 -22.80 21.67 -20.44
C LYS A 502 -21.48 22.42 -20.56
N MET A 503 -20.37 21.72 -20.37
CA MET A 503 -19.03 22.31 -20.51
C MET A 503 -18.74 22.61 -21.98
N LEU A 504 -18.40 23.88 -22.25
CA LEU A 504 -18.09 24.38 -23.58
C LEU A 504 -16.59 24.49 -23.83
N LYS A 505 -15.82 24.90 -22.82
CA LYS A 505 -14.39 25.13 -22.95
C LYS A 505 -13.73 25.05 -21.58
N GLU A 506 -12.50 24.59 -21.56
CA GLU A 506 -11.60 24.71 -20.40
C GLU A 506 -10.23 25.20 -20.85
N GLY A 507 -9.47 25.77 -19.93
CA GLY A 507 -8.14 26.28 -20.22
C GLY A 507 -7.55 27.05 -19.06
N LYS A 508 -6.48 27.81 -19.38
CA LYS A 508 -5.75 28.65 -18.45
C LYS A 508 -5.97 30.11 -18.79
N PHE A 509 -6.12 30.95 -17.78
CA PHE A 509 -6.08 32.40 -17.96
C PHE A 509 -4.66 32.83 -18.36
N VAL A 510 -4.55 33.66 -19.38
CA VAL A 510 -3.29 34.30 -19.78
C VAL A 510 -3.33 35.74 -19.26
N ASN A 511 -2.40 36.12 -18.40
CA ASN A 511 -2.40 37.42 -17.73
C ASN A 511 -3.75 37.77 -17.08
N ASN A 512 -4.36 36.81 -16.40
CA ASN A 512 -5.69 36.92 -15.78
C ASN A 512 -6.83 37.21 -16.76
N GLN A 513 -6.68 36.88 -18.05
CA GLN A 513 -7.66 37.15 -19.12
C GLN A 513 -7.97 35.92 -19.94
N ILE A 514 -9.20 35.85 -20.46
CA ILE A 514 -9.61 34.89 -21.50
C ILE A 514 -10.40 35.62 -22.60
N ASN A 515 -10.21 35.17 -23.83
CA ASN A 515 -10.99 35.63 -24.97
C ASN A 515 -12.22 34.73 -25.14
N ILE A 516 -13.41 35.36 -25.15
CA ILE A 516 -14.71 34.72 -25.34
C ILE A 516 -15.51 35.38 -26.48
N SER A 517 -14.84 36.08 -27.40
CA SER A 517 -15.45 36.75 -28.55
C SER A 517 -16.26 35.80 -29.47
N ASN A 518 -15.88 34.52 -29.49
CA ASN A 518 -16.53 33.48 -30.28
C ASN A 518 -17.80 32.89 -29.63
N LEU A 519 -18.18 33.35 -28.43
CA LEU A 519 -19.42 32.92 -27.80
C LEU A 519 -20.59 33.82 -28.25
N LEU A 520 -21.75 33.21 -28.43
CA LEU A 520 -22.98 33.93 -28.72
C LEU A 520 -23.49 34.70 -27.49
N PRO A 521 -24.23 35.80 -27.67
CA PRO A 521 -24.86 36.50 -26.55
C PRO A 521 -25.80 35.57 -25.79
N ASP A 522 -25.43 35.24 -24.54
CA ASP A 522 -26.22 34.38 -23.62
C ASP A 522 -25.60 34.45 -22.19
N ILE A 523 -26.16 33.66 -21.29
CA ILE A 523 -25.67 33.46 -19.94
C ILE A 523 -24.74 32.25 -19.91
N TYR A 524 -23.57 32.41 -19.34
CA TYR A 524 -22.55 31.38 -19.13
C TYR A 524 -22.18 31.28 -17.65
N LEU A 525 -21.64 30.12 -17.27
CA LEU A 525 -21.08 29.88 -15.93
C LEU A 525 -19.60 29.57 -16.05
N ILE A 526 -18.76 30.26 -15.29
CA ILE A 526 -17.32 29.98 -15.23
C ILE A 526 -16.92 29.54 -13.84
N ARG A 527 -16.20 28.42 -13.77
CA ARG A 527 -15.51 27.98 -12.55
C ARG A 527 -14.02 28.25 -12.69
N ILE A 528 -13.41 28.74 -11.61
CA ILE A 528 -12.00 29.09 -11.56
C ILE A 528 -11.31 28.19 -10.53
N ASN A 529 -10.19 27.56 -10.91
CA ASN A 529 -9.43 26.62 -10.06
C ASN A 529 -10.27 25.51 -9.41
N ASN A 530 -11.27 25.00 -10.13
CA ASN A 530 -12.23 24.02 -9.62
C ASN A 530 -13.00 24.47 -8.36
N SER A 531 -13.25 25.79 -8.22
CA SER A 531 -14.06 26.31 -7.12
C SER A 531 -15.42 25.63 -7.06
N LYS A 532 -15.99 25.51 -5.87
CA LYS A 532 -17.35 24.97 -5.68
C LYS A 532 -18.43 25.88 -6.27
N GLU A 533 -18.16 27.18 -6.34
CA GLU A 533 -19.07 28.18 -6.88
C GLU A 533 -18.68 28.54 -8.30
N ALA A 534 -19.69 28.66 -9.16
CA ALA A 534 -19.54 29.16 -10.51
C ALA A 534 -19.95 30.63 -10.57
N ILE A 535 -19.15 31.45 -11.25
CA ILE A 535 -19.47 32.85 -11.49
C ILE A 535 -20.36 32.93 -12.73
N LYS A 536 -21.51 33.58 -12.59
CA LYS A 536 -22.39 33.84 -13.72
C LYS A 536 -21.85 34.98 -14.57
N ILE A 537 -21.77 34.77 -15.89
CA ILE A 537 -21.29 35.71 -16.89
C ILE A 537 -22.41 35.99 -17.89
N ILE A 538 -22.59 37.27 -18.24
CA ILE A 538 -23.52 37.70 -19.27
C ILE A 538 -22.70 38.16 -20.47
N LYS A 539 -22.73 37.39 -21.58
CA LYS A 539 -22.10 37.74 -22.86
C LYS A 539 -23.07 38.66 -23.64
N LYS A 540 -22.55 39.80 -24.10
CA LYS A 540 -23.25 40.73 -25.02
C LYS A 540 -22.88 40.47 -26.47
#